data_daa48185d5f1b37c0432e74472de7566
#
_entry.id   daa48185d5f1b37c0432e74472de7566
#
_cell.length_a   1.000
_cell.length_b   1.000
_cell.length_c   1.000
_cell.angle_alpha   90.00
_cell.angle_beta   90.00
_cell.angle_gamma   90.00
#
_symmetry.space_group_name_H-M   'P 1'
#
loop_
_entity.id
_entity.type
_entity.pdbx_description
1 polymer ?
#
loop_
_entity_poly.entity_id
_entity_poly.type
_entity_poly.pdbx_seq_one_letter_code
_entity_poly.pdbx_strand_id
1 'polypeptide(L)'
;MILPSNIPVIVGVGESIDRPSEPSHGLEPMDLMLRAAHAAEVDAHAALLSQVDSLDVVNISSWPYVDAPGHFAQCLDIRPRHTTYGAVGGQSPLAFLQDAAQRIANGQSQVALICGAEAQHTVTQALRRGVELPWTAPSVDAPAPLRGADIVHPLAVRLGCSHPLSVYPFYETASAAHWRQSPAVAQRESGELWSRYSQHASSNAHAWLPEPHDATDIVTASPANRMVAWPYTKLMVANPQVNQGAAVLLTSLEHARNAGIPEQQLVYPWGGAQAQEPRDFLARDHYWESHAQNAVLTACVHLAGGAFEALELYSCFP
;
A
#
# COMPACT_ATOMS: atom_id res chain seq x y z
N MET A 1 5.75 -8.95 30.88
CA MET A 1 6.94 -9.31 30.05
C MET A 1 6.44 -10.29 29.01
N ILE A 2 6.57 -9.97 27.71
CA ILE A 2 6.18 -10.88 26.64
C ILE A 2 7.21 -12.02 26.62
N LEU A 3 6.74 -13.27 26.62
CA LEU A 3 7.64 -14.44 26.53
C LEU A 3 8.30 -14.49 25.15
N PRO A 4 9.54 -14.98 25.00
CA PRO A 4 10.18 -15.15 23.69
C PRO A 4 9.33 -15.94 22.69
N SER A 5 8.50 -16.87 23.17
CA SER A 5 7.53 -17.61 22.38
C SER A 5 6.49 -16.73 21.68
N ASN A 6 6.27 -15.52 22.16
CA ASN A 6 5.22 -14.62 21.71
C ASN A 6 5.75 -13.27 21.19
N ILE A 7 7.07 -13.12 21.04
CA ILE A 7 7.62 -11.90 20.39
C ILE A 7 7.35 -12.00 18.89
N PRO A 8 6.55 -11.10 18.30
CA PRO A 8 6.29 -11.11 16.88
C PRO A 8 7.53 -10.67 16.09
N VAL A 9 7.81 -11.35 14.99
CA VAL A 9 8.88 -10.99 14.04
C VAL A 9 8.37 -11.11 12.61
N ILE A 10 8.74 -10.19 11.75
CA ILE A 10 8.62 -10.33 10.31
C ILE A 10 9.79 -11.20 9.87
N VAL A 11 9.51 -12.22 9.07
CA VAL A 11 10.47 -13.25 8.67
C VAL A 11 10.67 -13.33 7.16
N GLY A 12 9.74 -12.80 6.37
CA GLY A 12 9.86 -12.80 4.93
C GLY A 12 8.95 -11.78 4.29
N VAL A 13 9.41 -11.21 3.19
CA VAL A 13 8.67 -10.27 2.36
C VAL A 13 8.75 -10.70 0.90
N GLY A 14 7.69 -10.45 0.13
CA GLY A 14 7.66 -10.80 -1.27
C GLY A 14 6.89 -9.80 -2.10
N GLU A 15 7.37 -9.56 -3.29
CA GLU A 15 6.74 -8.70 -4.29
C GLU A 15 6.56 -9.46 -5.59
N SER A 16 5.54 -9.10 -6.33
CA SER A 16 5.29 -9.59 -7.68
C SER A 16 4.92 -8.44 -8.60
N ILE A 17 5.35 -8.54 -9.85
CA ILE A 17 5.01 -7.60 -10.91
C ILE A 17 4.68 -8.36 -12.18
N ASP A 18 3.69 -7.89 -12.93
CA ASP A 18 3.29 -8.48 -14.21
C ASP A 18 3.11 -7.40 -15.26
N ARG A 19 3.83 -7.52 -16.38
CA ARG A 19 3.77 -6.60 -17.53
C ARG A 19 3.39 -7.36 -18.80
N PRO A 20 2.12 -7.75 -18.93
CA PRO A 20 1.70 -8.53 -20.07
C PRO A 20 1.75 -7.69 -21.36
N SER A 21 2.20 -8.30 -22.45
CA SER A 21 2.13 -7.70 -23.79
C SER A 21 0.68 -7.65 -24.32
N GLU A 22 -0.12 -8.66 -23.95
CA GLU A 22 -1.54 -8.75 -24.24
C GLU A 22 -2.37 -8.90 -22.97
N PRO A 23 -3.53 -8.21 -22.85
CA PRO A 23 -4.35 -8.27 -21.64
C PRO A 23 -4.79 -9.68 -21.25
N SER A 24 -5.08 -10.54 -22.25
CA SER A 24 -5.48 -11.94 -22.03
C SER A 24 -4.42 -12.81 -21.36
N HIS A 25 -3.17 -12.36 -21.33
CA HIS A 25 -2.06 -13.04 -20.65
C HIS A 25 -1.72 -12.44 -19.29
N GLY A 26 -2.41 -11.37 -18.91
CA GLY A 26 -2.17 -10.71 -17.62
C GLY A 26 -2.67 -11.54 -16.47
N LEU A 27 -1.90 -11.52 -15.39
CA LEU A 27 -2.26 -12.20 -14.14
C LEU A 27 -3.39 -11.46 -13.43
N GLU A 28 -4.30 -12.22 -12.85
CA GLU A 28 -5.29 -11.65 -11.94
C GLU A 28 -4.67 -11.27 -10.57
N PRO A 29 -5.32 -10.38 -9.80
CA PRO A 29 -4.81 -10.02 -8.47
C PRO A 29 -4.53 -11.23 -7.57
N MET A 30 -5.32 -12.30 -7.66
CA MET A 30 -5.12 -13.53 -6.91
C MET A 30 -3.76 -14.19 -7.21
N ASP A 31 -3.42 -14.32 -8.51
CA ASP A 31 -2.14 -14.89 -8.93
C ASP A 31 -0.95 -14.02 -8.51
N LEU A 32 -1.12 -12.70 -8.56
CA LEU A 32 -0.10 -11.76 -8.09
C LEU A 32 0.14 -11.90 -6.58
N MET A 33 -0.91 -12.04 -5.77
CA MET A 33 -0.78 -12.30 -4.34
C MET A 33 -0.11 -13.65 -4.06
N LEU A 34 -0.48 -14.71 -4.79
CA LEU A 34 0.14 -16.03 -4.64
C LEU A 34 1.64 -15.98 -4.95
N ARG A 35 2.03 -15.32 -6.04
CA ARG A 35 3.45 -15.13 -6.38
C ARG A 35 4.19 -14.35 -5.29
N ALA A 36 3.60 -13.28 -4.77
CA ALA A 36 4.20 -12.51 -3.69
C ALA A 36 4.32 -13.33 -2.40
N ALA A 37 3.31 -14.13 -2.04
CA ALA A 37 3.36 -15.00 -0.87
C ALA A 37 4.46 -16.06 -0.99
N HIS A 38 4.59 -16.72 -2.14
CA HIS A 38 5.70 -17.65 -2.38
C HIS A 38 7.06 -16.96 -2.35
N ALA A 39 7.17 -15.74 -2.88
CA ALA A 39 8.40 -14.96 -2.78
C ALA A 39 8.74 -14.64 -1.30
N ALA A 40 7.75 -14.31 -0.48
CA ALA A 40 7.95 -14.09 0.95
C ALA A 40 8.40 -15.38 1.70
N GLU A 41 7.88 -16.55 1.31
CA GLU A 41 8.33 -17.82 1.85
C GLU A 41 9.77 -18.15 1.45
N VAL A 42 10.15 -17.86 0.21
CA VAL A 42 11.54 -18.02 -0.27
C VAL A 42 12.46 -17.07 0.49
N ASP A 43 12.06 -15.81 0.70
CA ASP A 43 12.81 -14.82 1.49
C ASP A 43 12.97 -15.26 2.94
N ALA A 44 11.95 -15.88 3.54
CA ALA A 44 12.01 -16.44 4.88
C ALA A 44 12.96 -17.65 5.02
N HIS A 45 13.39 -18.26 3.92
CA HIS A 45 14.17 -19.51 3.91
C HIS A 45 13.53 -20.67 4.70
N ALA A 46 12.20 -20.65 4.88
CA ALA A 46 11.47 -21.64 5.68
C ALA A 46 10.07 -21.87 5.10
N ALA A 47 9.60 -23.11 5.12
CA ALA A 47 8.26 -23.49 4.65
C ALA A 47 7.18 -23.09 5.68
N LEU A 48 6.60 -21.92 5.52
CA LEU A 48 5.65 -21.31 6.45
C LEU A 48 4.24 -21.19 5.90
N LEU A 49 4.05 -21.13 4.57
CA LEU A 49 2.73 -20.89 3.97
C LEU A 49 1.71 -21.96 4.36
N SER A 50 2.11 -23.22 4.44
CA SER A 50 1.24 -24.30 4.88
C SER A 50 0.83 -24.22 6.35
N GLN A 51 1.49 -23.38 7.14
CA GLN A 51 1.26 -23.19 8.57
C GLN A 51 0.48 -21.90 8.87
N VAL A 52 0.11 -21.13 7.85
CA VAL A 52 -0.61 -19.85 8.02
C VAL A 52 -1.96 -20.10 8.69
N ASP A 53 -2.12 -19.56 9.88
CA ASP A 53 -3.34 -19.62 10.68
C ASP A 53 -4.05 -18.26 10.84
N SER A 54 -3.44 -17.21 10.30
CA SER A 54 -3.99 -15.86 10.24
C SER A 54 -3.70 -15.24 8.86
N LEU A 55 -4.75 -14.84 8.14
CA LEU A 55 -4.66 -14.30 6.79
C LEU A 55 -5.39 -12.96 6.70
N ASP A 56 -4.64 -11.91 6.41
CA ASP A 56 -5.19 -10.57 6.20
C ASP A 56 -4.95 -10.15 4.74
N VAL A 57 -6.04 -9.95 3.99
CA VAL A 57 -6.01 -9.54 2.59
C VAL A 57 -6.44 -8.08 2.48
N VAL A 58 -5.57 -7.23 1.92
CA VAL A 58 -5.91 -5.83 1.61
C VAL A 58 -7.00 -5.82 0.54
N ASN A 59 -7.98 -4.94 0.67
CA ASN A 59 -9.07 -4.85 -0.29
C ASN A 59 -8.57 -4.60 -1.71
N ILE A 60 -9.07 -5.39 -2.66
CA ILE A 60 -8.70 -5.34 -4.07
C ILE A 60 -9.74 -4.48 -4.80
N SER A 61 -9.27 -3.43 -5.48
CA SER A 61 -10.12 -2.49 -6.20
C SER A 61 -10.25 -2.80 -7.70
N SER A 62 -9.23 -3.43 -8.29
CA SER A 62 -9.17 -3.70 -9.74
C SER A 62 -10.04 -4.87 -10.18
N TRP A 63 -10.41 -5.80 -9.28
CA TRP A 63 -11.23 -6.96 -9.59
C TRP A 63 -12.20 -7.32 -8.45
N PRO A 64 -13.48 -7.55 -8.74
CA PRO A 64 -14.49 -7.74 -7.71
C PRO A 64 -14.56 -9.20 -7.22
N TYR A 65 -13.82 -9.54 -6.18
CA TYR A 65 -13.96 -10.80 -5.45
C TYR A 65 -15.00 -10.66 -4.33
N VAL A 66 -15.84 -11.69 -4.11
CA VAL A 66 -16.74 -11.74 -2.94
C VAL A 66 -15.97 -12.06 -1.67
N ASP A 67 -15.14 -13.11 -1.76
CA ASP A 67 -14.36 -13.63 -0.64
C ASP A 67 -12.92 -13.87 -1.13
N ALA A 68 -12.16 -12.80 -1.26
CA ALA A 68 -10.75 -12.90 -1.64
C ALA A 68 -9.92 -13.72 -0.64
N PRO A 69 -10.06 -13.57 0.71
CA PRO A 69 -9.33 -14.39 1.65
C PRO A 69 -9.65 -15.88 1.55
N GLY A 70 -10.93 -16.25 1.42
CA GLY A 70 -11.34 -17.64 1.28
C GLY A 70 -10.83 -18.28 -0.01
N HIS A 71 -10.89 -17.54 -1.12
CA HIS A 71 -10.32 -18.01 -2.40
C HIS A 71 -8.80 -18.17 -2.32
N PHE A 72 -8.11 -17.20 -1.75
CA PHE A 72 -6.66 -17.27 -1.55
C PHE A 72 -6.25 -18.45 -0.67
N ALA A 73 -6.99 -18.67 0.44
CA ALA A 73 -6.76 -19.81 1.31
C ALA A 73 -6.95 -21.17 0.60
N GLN A 74 -7.95 -21.27 -0.29
CA GLN A 74 -8.16 -22.46 -1.13
C GLN A 74 -6.98 -22.68 -2.09
N CYS A 75 -6.45 -21.65 -2.72
CA CYS A 75 -5.31 -21.76 -3.62
C CYS A 75 -4.03 -22.24 -2.92
N LEU A 76 -3.85 -21.90 -1.64
CA LEU A 76 -2.73 -22.37 -0.80
C LEU A 76 -3.01 -23.69 -0.07
N ASP A 77 -4.22 -24.26 -0.19
CA ASP A 77 -4.69 -25.42 0.58
C ASP A 77 -4.51 -25.26 2.11
N ILE A 78 -4.85 -24.05 2.62
CA ILE A 78 -4.78 -23.71 4.04
C ILE A 78 -6.16 -23.44 4.62
N ARG A 79 -6.27 -23.52 5.95
CA ARG A 79 -7.50 -23.22 6.70
C ARG A 79 -7.19 -22.27 7.87
N PRO A 80 -7.00 -20.98 7.59
CA PRO A 80 -6.69 -20.00 8.62
C PRO A 80 -7.83 -19.92 9.66
N ARG A 81 -7.48 -19.80 10.94
CA ARG A 81 -8.45 -19.55 12.02
C ARG A 81 -8.96 -18.13 12.03
N HIS A 82 -8.15 -17.22 11.50
CA HIS A 82 -8.48 -15.81 11.35
C HIS A 82 -8.33 -15.39 9.89
N THR A 83 -9.35 -14.71 9.35
CA THR A 83 -9.31 -14.12 8.01
C THR A 83 -9.87 -12.72 8.06
N THR A 84 -9.23 -11.77 7.38
CA THR A 84 -9.72 -10.41 7.20
C THR A 84 -9.70 -10.05 5.71
N TYR A 85 -10.77 -9.47 5.22
CA TYR A 85 -10.78 -8.75 3.95
C TYR A 85 -10.98 -7.26 4.29
N GLY A 86 -9.90 -6.50 4.24
CA GLY A 86 -9.86 -5.19 4.84
C GLY A 86 -10.43 -4.08 3.99
N ALA A 87 -10.59 -2.92 4.63
CA ALA A 87 -11.00 -1.70 3.97
C ALA A 87 -9.93 -1.18 3.00
N VAL A 88 -10.36 -0.46 1.96
CA VAL A 88 -9.46 0.29 1.07
C VAL A 88 -8.74 1.39 1.86
N GLY A 89 -7.43 1.44 1.73
CA GLY A 89 -6.62 2.50 2.35
C GLY A 89 -5.14 2.19 2.30
N GLY A 90 -4.30 3.18 2.04
CA GLY A 90 -2.84 3.04 2.02
C GLY A 90 -2.25 2.64 3.37
N GLN A 91 -2.94 2.94 4.48
CA GLN A 91 -2.57 2.54 5.84
C GLN A 91 -2.96 1.08 6.18
N SER A 92 -3.84 0.43 5.41
CA SER A 92 -4.38 -0.89 5.73
C SER A 92 -3.30 -1.96 5.91
N PRO A 93 -2.24 -2.05 5.08
CA PRO A 93 -1.17 -3.03 5.29
C PRO A 93 -0.48 -2.89 6.64
N LEU A 94 -0.19 -1.65 7.08
CA LEU A 94 0.46 -1.40 8.37
C LEU A 94 -0.48 -1.70 9.55
N ALA A 95 -1.78 -1.39 9.42
CA ALA A 95 -2.78 -1.75 10.42
C ALA A 95 -2.86 -3.28 10.58
N PHE A 96 -2.91 -4.03 9.48
CA PHE A 96 -2.92 -5.50 9.51
C PHE A 96 -1.63 -6.08 10.10
N LEU A 97 -0.48 -5.47 9.80
CA LEU A 97 0.80 -5.88 10.38
C LEU A 97 0.77 -5.72 11.90
N GLN A 98 0.27 -4.62 12.41
CA GLN A 98 0.12 -4.39 13.85
C GLN A 98 -0.86 -5.37 14.48
N ASP A 99 -2.02 -5.61 13.86
CA ASP A 99 -3.03 -6.54 14.35
C ASP A 99 -2.50 -7.99 14.34
N ALA A 100 -1.79 -8.41 13.29
CA ALA A 100 -1.12 -9.70 13.21
C ALA A 100 -0.05 -9.86 14.29
N ALA A 101 0.80 -8.85 14.49
CA ALA A 101 1.79 -8.84 15.57
C ALA A 101 1.15 -8.98 16.94
N GLN A 102 0.02 -8.31 17.19
CA GLN A 102 -0.72 -8.46 18.45
C GLN A 102 -1.34 -9.84 18.62
N ARG A 103 -1.88 -10.45 17.54
CA ARG A 103 -2.38 -11.85 17.60
C ARG A 103 -1.27 -12.82 17.97
N ILE A 104 -0.08 -12.67 17.39
CA ILE A 104 1.10 -13.49 17.74
C ILE A 104 1.51 -13.24 19.19
N ALA A 105 1.61 -11.98 19.62
CA ALA A 105 1.99 -11.60 20.98
C ALA A 105 1.03 -12.16 22.04
N ASN A 106 -0.24 -12.32 21.69
CA ASN A 106 -1.27 -12.88 22.56
C ASN A 106 -1.41 -14.42 22.44
N GLY A 107 -0.59 -15.09 21.61
CA GLY A 107 -0.67 -16.52 21.38
C GLY A 107 -1.90 -16.97 20.58
N GLN A 108 -2.56 -16.02 19.88
CA GLN A 108 -3.76 -16.28 19.08
C GLN A 108 -3.43 -16.72 17.66
N SER A 109 -2.21 -16.46 17.18
CA SER A 109 -1.69 -16.86 15.88
C SER A 109 -0.26 -17.32 16.00
N GLN A 110 0.14 -18.30 15.18
CA GLN A 110 1.52 -18.76 15.08
C GLN A 110 2.20 -18.21 13.82
N VAL A 111 1.52 -18.28 12.67
CA VAL A 111 2.01 -17.75 11.40
C VAL A 111 0.93 -16.89 10.78
N ALA A 112 1.26 -15.62 10.58
CA ALA A 112 0.37 -14.65 9.93
C ALA A 112 0.90 -14.27 8.55
N LEU A 113 0.01 -14.19 7.57
CA LEU A 113 0.28 -13.70 6.23
C LEU A 113 -0.60 -12.48 5.96
N ILE A 114 0.04 -11.41 5.53
CA ILE A 114 -0.63 -10.20 5.04
C ILE A 114 -0.29 -10.09 3.56
N CYS A 115 -1.30 -9.92 2.70
CA CYS A 115 -1.07 -9.77 1.27
C CYS A 115 -2.09 -8.83 0.61
N GLY A 116 -1.75 -8.37 -0.58
CA GLY A 116 -2.61 -7.57 -1.44
C GLY A 116 -2.06 -7.45 -2.83
N ALA A 117 -2.93 -7.22 -3.80
CA ALA A 117 -2.53 -6.99 -5.18
C ALA A 117 -3.55 -6.14 -5.94
N GLU A 118 -3.07 -5.50 -7.00
CA GLU A 118 -3.88 -4.81 -7.99
C GLU A 118 -3.42 -5.17 -9.41
N ALA A 119 -4.36 -5.34 -10.34
CA ALA A 119 -4.07 -5.60 -11.75
C ALA A 119 -4.76 -4.56 -12.67
N GLN A 120 -4.81 -3.31 -12.22
CA GLN A 120 -5.55 -2.23 -12.91
C GLN A 120 -5.03 -1.94 -14.31
N HIS A 121 -3.74 -2.17 -14.58
CA HIS A 121 -3.20 -2.03 -15.93
C HIS A 121 -3.89 -2.99 -16.90
N THR A 122 -3.93 -4.28 -16.58
CA THR A 122 -4.57 -5.30 -17.42
C THR A 122 -6.06 -5.02 -17.60
N VAL A 123 -6.79 -4.72 -16.52
CA VAL A 123 -8.23 -4.40 -16.59
C VAL A 123 -8.49 -3.21 -17.52
N THR A 124 -7.69 -2.16 -17.40
CA THR A 124 -7.85 -0.96 -18.27
C THR A 124 -7.55 -1.27 -19.73
N GLN A 125 -6.51 -2.06 -20.01
CA GLN A 125 -6.17 -2.45 -21.38
C GLN A 125 -7.23 -3.37 -21.99
N ALA A 126 -7.74 -4.34 -21.21
CA ALA A 126 -8.81 -5.24 -21.63
C ALA A 126 -10.08 -4.46 -22.01
N LEU A 127 -10.52 -3.54 -21.16
CA LEU A 127 -11.67 -2.68 -21.43
C LEU A 127 -11.49 -1.84 -22.71
N ARG A 128 -10.31 -1.26 -22.90
CA ARG A 128 -10.01 -0.43 -24.09
C ARG A 128 -10.00 -1.23 -25.38
N ARG A 129 -9.61 -2.50 -25.35
CA ARG A 129 -9.51 -3.38 -26.51
C ARG A 129 -10.72 -4.30 -26.70
N GLY A 130 -11.69 -4.28 -25.79
CA GLY A 130 -12.85 -5.16 -25.80
C GLY A 130 -12.48 -6.64 -25.62
N VAL A 131 -11.43 -6.93 -24.84
CA VAL A 131 -10.95 -8.29 -24.56
C VAL A 131 -11.56 -8.77 -23.26
N GLU A 132 -12.12 -9.96 -23.25
CA GLU A 132 -12.55 -10.66 -22.05
C GLU A 132 -11.33 -11.29 -21.35
N LEU A 133 -11.24 -11.10 -20.03
CA LEU A 133 -10.14 -11.65 -19.24
C LEU A 133 -10.47 -13.08 -18.81
N PRO A 134 -9.55 -14.05 -18.96
CA PRO A 134 -9.74 -15.44 -18.55
C PRO A 134 -9.52 -15.62 -17.04
N TRP A 135 -10.03 -14.69 -16.23
CA TRP A 135 -9.84 -14.62 -14.79
C TRP A 135 -11.02 -15.25 -14.05
N THR A 136 -10.88 -15.40 -12.75
CA THR A 136 -12.00 -15.74 -11.87
C THR A 136 -13.20 -14.86 -12.19
N ALA A 137 -14.39 -15.47 -12.32
CA ALA A 137 -15.60 -14.74 -12.71
C ALA A 137 -15.86 -13.58 -11.72
N PRO A 138 -16.07 -12.35 -12.22
CA PRO A 138 -16.35 -11.22 -11.35
C PRO A 138 -17.70 -11.42 -10.68
N SER A 139 -17.78 -11.12 -9.39
CA SER A 139 -19.03 -11.27 -8.66
C SER A 139 -19.81 -9.95 -8.62
N VAL A 140 -21.11 -10.06 -8.90
CA VAL A 140 -22.05 -8.94 -8.74
C VAL A 140 -22.34 -8.63 -7.26
N ASP A 141 -22.09 -9.59 -6.35
CA ASP A 141 -22.26 -9.45 -4.91
C ASP A 141 -21.01 -8.90 -4.21
N ALA A 142 -19.94 -8.66 -4.96
CA ALA A 142 -18.74 -8.04 -4.39
C ALA A 142 -19.08 -6.62 -3.88
N PRO A 143 -18.58 -6.25 -2.70
CA PRO A 143 -18.82 -4.91 -2.18
C PRO A 143 -18.25 -3.88 -3.14
N ALA A 144 -19.05 -2.86 -3.46
CA ALA A 144 -18.60 -1.77 -4.32
C ALA A 144 -17.38 -1.07 -3.68
N PRO A 145 -16.34 -0.77 -4.46
CA PRO A 145 -15.19 -0.05 -3.94
C PRO A 145 -15.61 1.33 -3.44
N LEU A 146 -15.10 1.73 -2.27
CA LEU A 146 -15.33 3.04 -1.70
C LEU A 146 -14.82 4.12 -2.65
N ARG A 147 -15.67 5.08 -3.00
CA ARG A 147 -15.33 6.21 -3.85
C ARG A 147 -15.16 7.49 -3.03
N GLY A 148 -14.32 8.40 -3.48
CA GLY A 148 -14.17 9.70 -2.83
C GLY A 148 -15.50 10.44 -2.66
N ALA A 149 -16.41 10.33 -3.63
CA ALA A 149 -17.74 10.94 -3.56
C ALA A 149 -18.62 10.42 -2.41
N ASP A 150 -18.31 9.22 -1.88
CA ASP A 150 -19.09 8.59 -0.79
C ASP A 150 -18.68 9.12 0.60
N ILE A 151 -17.53 9.83 0.67
CA ILE A 151 -16.91 10.25 1.93
C ILE A 151 -16.71 11.75 2.08
N VAL A 152 -16.89 12.54 1.01
CA VAL A 152 -16.74 14.00 1.05
C VAL A 152 -18.12 14.69 1.07
N HIS A 153 -18.13 15.94 1.50
CA HIS A 153 -19.34 16.75 1.54
C HIS A 153 -19.96 16.89 0.13
N PRO A 154 -21.31 16.87 -0.01
CA PRO A 154 -21.98 17.00 -1.30
C PRO A 154 -21.59 18.25 -2.10
N LEU A 155 -21.21 19.33 -1.43
CA LEU A 155 -20.68 20.52 -2.09
C LEU A 155 -19.36 20.21 -2.82
N ALA A 156 -18.46 19.47 -2.20
CA ALA A 156 -17.21 19.07 -2.84
C ALA A 156 -17.46 18.22 -4.09
N VAL A 157 -18.41 17.27 -4.01
CA VAL A 157 -18.81 16.45 -5.17
C VAL A 157 -19.31 17.35 -6.32
N ARG A 158 -20.20 18.32 -6.02
CA ARG A 158 -20.72 19.25 -7.02
C ARG A 158 -19.65 20.12 -7.68
N LEU A 159 -18.58 20.42 -6.94
CA LEU A 159 -17.42 21.18 -7.42
C LEU A 159 -16.34 20.30 -8.11
N GLY A 160 -16.59 18.99 -8.24
CA GLY A 160 -15.60 18.06 -8.81
C GLY A 160 -14.43 17.73 -7.89
N CYS A 161 -14.52 18.09 -6.60
CA CYS A 161 -13.47 17.87 -5.60
C CYS A 161 -13.71 16.60 -4.78
N SER A 162 -13.89 15.47 -5.46
CA SER A 162 -14.13 14.17 -4.83
C SER A 162 -13.08 13.10 -5.18
N HIS A 163 -12.06 13.49 -5.93
CA HIS A 163 -10.97 12.60 -6.33
C HIS A 163 -9.64 13.12 -5.77
N PRO A 164 -8.69 12.27 -5.36
CA PRO A 164 -7.39 12.72 -4.84
C PRO A 164 -6.71 13.78 -5.70
N LEU A 165 -6.71 13.63 -7.03
CA LEU A 165 -6.13 14.62 -7.96
C LEU A 165 -6.75 16.02 -7.86
N SER A 166 -8.00 16.14 -7.44
CA SER A 166 -8.67 17.44 -7.27
C SER A 166 -8.66 17.95 -5.82
N VAL A 167 -8.30 17.10 -4.86
CA VAL A 167 -8.27 17.44 -3.42
C VAL A 167 -6.86 17.79 -2.94
N TYR A 168 -5.84 17.04 -3.31
CA TYR A 168 -4.47 17.28 -2.86
C TYR A 168 -3.90 18.66 -3.22
N PRO A 169 -4.29 19.33 -4.32
CA PRO A 169 -3.90 20.72 -4.57
C PRO A 169 -4.23 21.70 -3.43
N PHE A 170 -5.26 21.44 -2.63
CA PHE A 170 -5.57 22.27 -1.45
C PHE A 170 -4.49 22.13 -0.38
N TYR A 171 -4.00 20.90 -0.16
CA TYR A 171 -2.92 20.64 0.81
C TYR A 171 -1.61 21.26 0.34
N GLU A 172 -1.24 21.06 -0.91
CA GLU A 172 -0.03 21.62 -1.53
C GLU A 172 0.01 23.15 -1.43
N THR A 173 -1.06 23.81 -1.89
CA THR A 173 -1.14 25.28 -1.87
C THR A 173 -1.18 25.86 -0.47
N ALA A 174 -1.88 25.21 0.47
CA ALA A 174 -1.93 25.66 1.84
C ALA A 174 -0.58 25.49 2.55
N SER A 175 0.11 24.36 2.32
CA SER A 175 1.45 24.10 2.86
C SER A 175 2.46 25.11 2.34
N ALA A 176 2.50 25.34 1.02
CA ALA A 176 3.37 26.34 0.44
C ALA A 176 3.12 27.75 1.01
N ALA A 177 1.85 28.15 1.17
CA ALA A 177 1.48 29.42 1.78
C ALA A 177 1.91 29.51 3.25
N HIS A 178 1.70 28.43 4.03
CA HIS A 178 2.12 28.35 5.43
C HIS A 178 3.64 28.51 5.59
N TRP A 179 4.41 27.87 4.71
CA TRP A 179 5.87 27.95 4.69
C TRP A 179 6.41 29.19 3.97
N ARG A 180 5.53 30.07 3.50
CA ARG A 180 5.87 31.31 2.77
C ARG A 180 6.68 31.04 1.49
N GLN A 181 6.42 29.93 0.85
CA GLN A 181 7.03 29.59 -0.43
C GLN A 181 6.23 30.19 -1.59
N SER A 182 6.94 30.64 -2.63
CA SER A 182 6.27 30.90 -3.90
C SER A 182 5.91 29.58 -4.60
N PRO A 183 4.90 29.54 -5.47
CA PRO A 183 4.56 28.33 -6.23
C PRO A 183 5.74 27.73 -7.00
N ALA A 184 6.62 28.57 -7.54
CA ALA A 184 7.82 28.12 -8.24
C ALA A 184 8.84 27.43 -7.33
N VAL A 185 8.97 27.89 -6.07
CA VAL A 185 9.83 27.24 -5.07
C VAL A 185 9.26 25.92 -4.67
N ALA A 186 7.97 25.86 -4.34
CA ALA A 186 7.30 24.60 -3.95
C ALA A 186 7.39 23.55 -5.07
N GLN A 187 7.10 23.92 -6.32
CA GLN A 187 7.24 23.01 -7.46
C GLN A 187 8.67 22.49 -7.66
N ARG A 188 9.67 23.36 -7.49
CA ARG A 188 11.06 22.93 -7.63
C ARG A 188 11.43 21.89 -6.56
N GLU A 189 11.07 22.11 -5.30
CA GLU A 189 11.32 21.18 -4.21
C GLU A 189 10.63 19.84 -4.44
N SER A 190 9.37 19.86 -4.87
CA SER A 190 8.62 18.67 -5.26
C SER A 190 9.28 17.92 -6.42
N GLY A 191 9.74 18.65 -7.44
CA GLY A 191 10.46 18.07 -8.58
C GLY A 191 11.80 17.44 -8.17
N GLU A 192 12.57 18.08 -7.31
CA GLU A 192 13.83 17.56 -6.78
C GLU A 192 13.62 16.29 -5.95
N LEU A 193 12.55 16.24 -5.14
CA LEU A 193 12.17 15.06 -4.37
C LEU A 193 11.81 13.91 -5.30
N TRP A 194 10.92 14.11 -6.25
CA TRP A 194 10.47 13.08 -7.20
C TRP A 194 11.58 12.63 -8.16
N SER A 195 12.49 13.53 -8.53
CA SER A 195 13.68 13.16 -9.31
C SER A 195 14.53 12.13 -8.56
N ARG A 196 14.78 12.34 -7.27
CA ARG A 196 15.51 11.35 -6.44
C ARG A 196 14.78 10.01 -6.39
N TYR A 197 13.44 10.00 -6.22
CA TYR A 197 12.66 8.77 -6.28
C TYR A 197 12.78 8.06 -7.63
N SER A 198 12.69 8.79 -8.74
CA SER A 198 12.83 8.19 -10.07
C SER A 198 14.22 7.60 -10.33
N GLN A 199 15.27 8.20 -9.77
CA GLN A 199 16.63 7.67 -9.80
C GLN A 199 16.73 6.33 -9.07
N HIS A 200 16.15 6.23 -7.86
CA HIS A 200 16.10 4.95 -7.12
C HIS A 200 15.22 3.92 -7.85
N ALA A 201 14.10 4.33 -8.42
CA ALA A 201 13.22 3.46 -9.20
C ALA A 201 13.97 2.82 -10.39
N SER A 202 14.92 3.51 -10.99
CA SER A 202 15.67 2.98 -12.15
C SER A 202 16.51 1.73 -11.85
N SER A 203 16.86 1.51 -10.60
CA SER A 203 17.58 0.32 -10.13
C SER A 203 16.68 -0.71 -9.42
N ASN A 204 15.38 -0.42 -9.26
CA ASN A 204 14.43 -1.32 -8.61
C ASN A 204 13.71 -2.18 -9.66
N ALA A 205 13.92 -3.51 -9.62
CA ALA A 205 13.29 -4.46 -10.52
C ALA A 205 11.74 -4.47 -10.44
N HIS A 206 11.19 -4.05 -9.30
CA HIS A 206 9.75 -3.97 -9.07
C HIS A 206 9.14 -2.58 -9.37
N ALA A 207 9.95 -1.59 -9.75
CA ALA A 207 9.42 -0.28 -10.14
C ALA A 207 8.66 -0.38 -11.47
N TRP A 208 7.40 0.10 -11.48
CA TRP A 208 6.58 0.09 -12.69
C TRP A 208 7.07 1.05 -13.77
N LEU A 209 7.57 2.21 -13.37
CA LEU A 209 8.17 3.24 -14.20
C LEU A 209 9.66 3.37 -13.83
N PRO A 210 10.56 2.60 -14.45
CA PRO A 210 11.97 2.58 -14.06
C PRO A 210 12.80 3.69 -14.73
N GLU A 211 12.21 4.52 -15.60
CA GLU A 211 12.95 5.58 -16.29
C GLU A 211 13.25 6.73 -15.30
N PRO A 212 14.54 7.12 -15.15
CA PRO A 212 14.89 8.27 -14.34
C PRO A 212 14.51 9.58 -15.04
N HIS A 213 14.02 10.55 -14.27
CA HIS A 213 13.63 11.87 -14.75
C HIS A 213 14.33 12.96 -13.96
N ASP A 214 14.68 14.06 -14.64
CA ASP A 214 15.17 15.26 -13.99
C ASP A 214 14.03 16.04 -13.34
N ALA A 215 14.36 16.84 -12.33
CA ALA A 215 13.39 17.67 -11.62
C ALA A 215 12.59 18.60 -12.57
N THR A 216 13.27 19.16 -13.57
CA THR A 216 12.63 20.03 -14.58
C THR A 216 11.64 19.26 -15.44
N ASP A 217 11.98 18.04 -15.88
CA ASP A 217 11.08 17.20 -16.68
C ASP A 217 9.83 16.82 -15.88
N ILE A 218 9.98 16.55 -14.59
CA ILE A 218 8.88 16.17 -13.70
C ILE A 218 7.87 17.31 -13.57
N VAL A 219 8.32 18.55 -13.35
CA VAL A 219 7.41 19.67 -13.10
C VAL A 219 6.94 20.38 -14.37
N THR A 220 7.58 20.12 -15.52
CA THR A 220 7.24 20.79 -16.79
C THR A 220 6.17 20.00 -17.55
N ALA A 221 5.05 20.67 -17.80
CA ALA A 221 3.99 20.07 -18.59
C ALA A 221 4.42 19.91 -20.07
N SER A 222 4.18 18.72 -20.62
CA SER A 222 4.44 18.35 -22.00
C SER A 222 3.39 17.37 -22.53
N PRO A 223 3.35 17.02 -23.82
CA PRO A 223 2.45 15.98 -24.33
C PRO A 223 2.61 14.63 -23.61
N ALA A 224 3.82 14.24 -23.22
CA ALA A 224 4.10 13.02 -22.46
C ALA A 224 3.84 13.19 -20.96
N ASN A 225 4.03 14.39 -20.42
CA ASN A 225 3.86 14.74 -19.01
C ASN A 225 2.79 15.85 -18.86
N ARG A 226 1.54 15.56 -19.24
CA ARG A 226 0.48 16.57 -19.19
C ARG A 226 0.17 17.04 -17.76
N MET A 227 -0.27 18.26 -17.62
CA MET A 227 -0.89 18.75 -16.38
C MET A 227 -2.14 17.89 -16.07
N VAL A 228 -2.25 17.38 -14.85
CA VAL A 228 -3.42 16.60 -14.38
C VAL A 228 -4.32 17.45 -13.50
N ALA A 229 -3.76 18.17 -12.55
CA ALA A 229 -4.43 19.19 -11.73
C ALA A 229 -3.34 20.09 -11.16
N TRP A 230 -3.39 21.41 -11.41
CA TRP A 230 -2.35 22.31 -10.91
C TRP A 230 -2.18 22.17 -9.38
N PRO A 231 -0.93 22.03 -8.84
CA PRO A 231 0.36 22.17 -9.53
C PRO A 231 0.92 20.85 -10.14
N TYR A 232 0.17 19.76 -10.17
CA TYR A 232 0.65 18.43 -10.50
C TYR A 232 0.64 18.12 -12.00
N THR A 233 1.79 17.72 -12.50
CA THR A 233 1.92 17.01 -13.77
C THR A 233 1.67 15.51 -13.58
N LYS A 234 1.56 14.74 -14.67
CA LYS A 234 1.37 13.28 -14.61
C LYS A 234 2.51 12.56 -13.85
N LEU A 235 3.76 13.03 -14.00
CA LEU A 235 4.92 12.44 -13.29
C LEU A 235 4.98 12.79 -11.81
N MET A 236 4.21 13.77 -11.34
CA MET A 236 4.14 14.15 -9.92
C MET A 236 3.08 13.35 -9.14
N VAL A 237 2.35 12.45 -9.76
CA VAL A 237 1.27 11.70 -9.10
C VAL A 237 1.49 10.20 -9.23
N ALA A 238 1.03 9.42 -8.24
CA ALA A 238 1.10 7.98 -8.27
C ALA A 238 0.38 7.42 -9.51
N ASN A 239 0.98 6.41 -10.12
CA ASN A 239 0.41 5.72 -11.27
C ASN A 239 -0.50 4.56 -10.80
N PRO A 240 -1.84 4.65 -10.96
CA PRO A 240 -2.72 3.55 -10.59
C PRO A 240 -2.74 2.42 -11.65
N GLN A 241 -2.12 2.62 -12.81
CA GLN A 241 -2.11 1.67 -13.92
C GLN A 241 -0.94 0.69 -13.78
N VAL A 242 -1.03 -0.19 -12.78
CA VAL A 242 -0.01 -1.18 -12.44
C VAL A 242 -0.63 -2.57 -12.28
N ASN A 243 0.19 -3.62 -12.39
CA ASN A 243 -0.12 -4.97 -11.93
C ASN A 243 0.97 -5.37 -10.95
N GLN A 244 0.66 -5.32 -9.67
CA GLN A 244 1.61 -5.58 -8.60
C GLN A 244 0.94 -6.30 -7.44
N GLY A 245 1.69 -7.15 -6.75
CA GLY A 245 1.30 -7.82 -5.52
C GLY A 245 2.42 -7.76 -4.50
N ALA A 246 2.04 -7.79 -3.23
CA ALA A 246 2.98 -7.84 -2.11
C ALA A 246 2.48 -8.76 -1.01
N ALA A 247 3.40 -9.35 -0.25
CA ALA A 247 3.10 -10.19 0.89
C ALA A 247 4.14 -10.02 2.00
N VAL A 248 3.69 -10.17 3.24
CA VAL A 248 4.55 -10.13 4.44
C VAL A 248 4.19 -11.31 5.33
N LEU A 249 5.20 -12.09 5.74
CA LEU A 249 5.07 -13.20 6.68
C LEU A 249 5.58 -12.80 8.06
N LEU A 250 4.76 -13.07 9.08
CA LEU A 250 5.10 -12.89 10.47
C LEU A 250 4.95 -14.22 11.23
N THR A 251 5.79 -14.38 12.25
CA THR A 251 5.64 -15.47 13.21
C THR A 251 6.19 -15.05 14.58
N SER A 252 6.19 -15.96 15.58
CA SER A 252 6.88 -15.70 16.83
C SER A 252 8.39 -15.93 16.71
N LEU A 253 9.18 -15.23 17.52
CA LEU A 253 10.64 -15.40 17.58
C LEU A 253 11.05 -16.86 17.85
N GLU A 254 10.33 -17.55 18.74
CA GLU A 254 10.59 -18.96 19.02
C GLU A 254 10.33 -19.82 17.80
N HIS A 255 9.22 -19.61 17.10
CA HIS A 255 8.90 -20.36 15.89
C HIS A 255 9.90 -20.10 14.77
N ALA A 256 10.31 -18.83 14.58
CA ALA A 256 11.34 -18.46 13.62
C ALA A 256 12.67 -19.18 13.89
N ARG A 257 13.11 -19.23 15.15
CA ARG A 257 14.32 -19.94 15.57
C ARG A 257 14.20 -21.45 15.33
N ASN A 258 13.06 -22.05 15.67
CA ASN A 258 12.79 -23.47 15.45
C ASN A 258 12.76 -23.84 13.96
N ALA A 259 12.32 -22.91 13.11
CA ALA A 259 12.33 -23.06 11.65
C ALA A 259 13.73 -22.80 11.03
N GLY A 260 14.72 -22.41 11.84
CA GLY A 260 16.09 -22.18 11.39
C GLY A 260 16.30 -20.84 10.64
N ILE A 261 15.37 -19.90 10.80
CA ILE A 261 15.48 -18.58 10.16
C ILE A 261 16.61 -17.77 10.83
N PRO A 262 17.55 -17.21 10.07
CA PRO A 262 18.68 -16.45 10.61
C PRO A 262 18.23 -15.23 11.41
N GLU A 263 18.78 -15.01 12.60
CA GLU A 263 18.36 -13.91 13.48
C GLU A 263 18.60 -12.52 12.89
N GLN A 264 19.63 -12.36 12.07
CA GLN A 264 19.95 -11.11 11.36
C GLN A 264 18.91 -10.74 10.27
N GLN A 265 18.05 -11.68 9.88
CA GLN A 265 16.95 -11.46 8.93
C GLN A 265 15.67 -10.99 9.61
N LEU A 266 15.56 -11.18 10.92
CA LEU A 266 14.33 -10.89 11.67
C LEU A 266 14.14 -9.37 11.83
N VAL A 267 12.92 -8.91 11.50
CA VAL A 267 12.51 -7.53 11.78
C VAL A 267 11.46 -7.54 12.89
N TYR A 268 11.70 -6.76 13.94
CA TYR A 268 10.87 -6.74 15.14
C TYR A 268 9.85 -5.60 15.09
N PRO A 269 8.53 -5.87 14.93
CA PRO A 269 7.49 -4.87 15.14
C PRO A 269 7.40 -4.51 16.63
N TRP A 270 7.84 -3.32 17.00
CA TRP A 270 7.81 -2.89 18.40
C TRP A 270 6.43 -2.42 18.84
N GLY A 271 5.61 -2.00 17.90
CA GLY A 271 4.27 -1.49 18.13
C GLY A 271 3.89 -0.49 17.06
N GLY A 272 2.72 0.10 17.24
CA GLY A 272 2.20 1.10 16.32
C GLY A 272 1.06 1.88 16.96
N ALA A 273 0.62 2.91 16.26
CA ALA A 273 -0.54 3.70 16.63
C ALA A 273 -1.40 3.98 15.40
N GLN A 274 -2.69 4.12 15.59
CA GLN A 274 -3.64 4.48 14.54
C GLN A 274 -4.41 5.72 14.98
N ALA A 275 -4.64 6.63 14.04
CA ALA A 275 -5.53 7.77 14.23
C ALA A 275 -6.20 8.09 12.89
N GLN A 276 -7.35 8.76 12.95
CA GLN A 276 -8.11 9.10 11.76
C GLN A 276 -8.49 10.57 11.77
N GLU A 277 -8.19 11.24 10.68
CA GLU A 277 -8.73 12.55 10.35
C GLU A 277 -10.18 12.45 9.88
N PRO A 278 -10.95 13.55 9.92
CA PRO A 278 -12.22 13.61 9.20
C PRO A 278 -12.03 13.20 7.72
N ARG A 279 -12.83 12.26 7.25
CA ARG A 279 -12.76 11.79 5.86
C ARG A 279 -13.13 12.90 4.86
N ASP A 280 -14.08 13.76 5.25
CA ASP A 280 -14.39 14.96 4.48
C ASP A 280 -13.31 16.01 4.69
N PHE A 281 -12.55 16.31 3.64
CA PHE A 281 -11.48 17.29 3.72
C PHE A 281 -11.97 18.72 4.04
N LEU A 282 -13.24 19.04 3.73
CA LEU A 282 -13.84 20.32 4.11
C LEU A 282 -14.11 20.45 5.62
N ALA A 283 -14.08 19.34 6.36
CA ALA A 283 -14.22 19.33 7.81
C ALA A 283 -12.89 19.52 8.56
N ARG A 284 -11.77 19.66 7.82
CA ARG A 284 -10.45 19.91 8.40
C ARG A 284 -10.29 21.40 8.73
N ASP A 285 -9.65 21.66 9.85
CA ASP A 285 -9.30 23.02 10.27
C ASP A 285 -8.04 23.54 9.58
N HIS A 286 -7.09 22.66 9.25
CA HIS A 286 -5.85 22.98 8.56
C HIS A 286 -5.54 21.97 7.44
N TYR A 287 -4.89 22.45 6.37
CA TYR A 287 -4.41 21.59 5.27
C TYR A 287 -2.90 21.38 5.29
N TRP A 288 -2.15 22.13 6.08
CA TRP A 288 -0.68 22.02 6.22
C TRP A 288 -0.25 21.21 7.44
N GLU A 289 -1.19 20.73 8.25
CA GLU A 289 -0.96 19.96 9.46
C GLU A 289 -1.97 18.83 9.58
N SER A 290 -1.52 17.68 10.11
CA SER A 290 -2.37 16.55 10.43
C SER A 290 -2.29 16.23 11.92
N HIS A 291 -3.37 16.45 12.64
CA HIS A 291 -3.48 16.11 14.08
C HIS A 291 -3.38 14.60 14.29
N ALA A 292 -3.96 13.79 13.37
CA ALA A 292 -3.87 12.35 13.43
C ALA A 292 -2.42 11.88 13.24
N GLN A 293 -1.70 12.42 12.25
CA GLN A 293 -0.29 12.08 12.03
C GLN A 293 0.59 12.47 13.22
N ASN A 294 0.40 13.67 13.76
CA ASN A 294 1.12 14.13 14.95
C ASN A 294 0.86 13.21 16.15
N ALA A 295 -0.38 12.81 16.39
CA ALA A 295 -0.73 11.89 17.47
C ALA A 295 -0.06 10.52 17.29
N VAL A 296 -0.07 9.95 16.07
CA VAL A 296 0.58 8.68 15.74
C VAL A 296 2.09 8.77 15.94
N LEU A 297 2.75 9.78 15.39
CA LEU A 297 4.20 9.97 15.53
C LEU A 297 4.60 10.15 17.02
N THR A 298 3.85 10.94 17.77
CA THR A 298 4.09 11.14 19.20
C THR A 298 3.96 9.82 19.97
N ALA A 299 2.92 9.04 19.71
CA ALA A 299 2.73 7.74 20.34
C ALA A 299 3.85 6.75 19.99
N CYS A 300 4.26 6.70 18.72
CA CYS A 300 5.32 5.80 18.26
C CYS A 300 6.69 6.21 18.84
N VAL A 301 7.03 7.50 18.91
CA VAL A 301 8.25 7.98 19.56
C VAL A 301 8.27 7.59 21.04
N HIS A 302 7.13 7.72 21.72
CA HIS A 302 7.00 7.30 23.11
C HIS A 302 7.20 5.79 23.30
N LEU A 303 6.59 4.97 22.42
CA LEU A 303 6.75 3.52 22.42
C LEU A 303 8.19 3.09 22.14
N ALA A 304 8.88 3.78 21.23
CA ALA A 304 10.28 3.50 20.89
C ALA A 304 11.26 3.97 21.98
N GLY A 305 10.83 4.81 22.91
CA GLY A 305 11.68 5.39 23.96
C GLY A 305 12.65 6.45 23.46
N GLY A 306 12.45 7.00 22.26
CA GLY A 306 13.31 8.02 21.66
C GLY A 306 13.00 8.32 20.19
N ALA A 307 13.84 9.14 19.58
CA ALA A 307 13.73 9.48 18.16
C ALA A 307 14.07 8.28 17.26
N PHE A 308 13.49 8.27 16.06
CA PHE A 308 13.77 7.29 15.03
C PHE A 308 15.05 7.63 14.27
N GLU A 309 15.81 6.63 13.88
CA GLU A 309 16.96 6.79 12.98
C GLU A 309 16.52 7.05 11.53
N ALA A 310 15.35 6.51 11.14
CA ALA A 310 14.77 6.70 9.81
C ALA A 310 13.25 6.76 9.90
N LEU A 311 12.64 7.50 9.00
CA LEU A 311 11.19 7.59 8.80
C LEU A 311 10.87 7.31 7.34
N GLU A 312 9.90 6.45 7.11
CA GLU A 312 9.27 6.29 5.80
C GLU A 312 7.88 6.94 5.84
N LEU A 313 7.65 7.86 4.91
CA LEU A 313 6.37 8.56 4.79
C LEU A 313 5.75 8.17 3.44
N TYR A 314 4.65 7.43 3.50
CA TYR A 314 3.88 7.11 2.30
C TYR A 314 3.09 8.32 1.82
N SER A 315 3.22 8.63 0.54
CA SER A 315 2.38 9.62 -0.13
C SER A 315 2.20 9.26 -1.60
N CYS A 316 1.03 9.61 -2.16
CA CYS A 316 0.73 9.55 -3.60
C CYS A 316 1.12 10.84 -4.34
N PHE A 317 1.57 11.86 -3.61
CA PHE A 317 1.91 13.19 -4.10
C PHE A 317 3.20 13.67 -3.42
N PRO A 318 3.94 14.61 -4.03
CA PRO A 318 5.17 15.15 -3.45
C PRO A 318 5.00 15.78 -2.08
#